data_d065589b27767f10735107ce15c05047
#
_entry.id   d065589b27767f10735107ce15c05047
#
_cell.length_a   1.000
_cell.length_b   1.000
_cell.length_c   1.000
_cell.angle_alpha   90.00
_cell.angle_beta   90.00
_cell.angle_gamma   90.00
#
_symmetry.space_group_name_H-M   'P 1'
#
loop_
_entity.id
_entity.type
_entity.pdbx_description
1 polymer ?
#
loop_
_entity_poly.entity_id
_entity_poly.type
_entity_poly.pdbx_seq_one_letter_code
_entity_poly.pdbx_strand_id
1 'polypeptide(L)'
;MSAHLEADVIVVGSGVAGSLIAWRLAEAKLKVLILDAGPRIDRTEALKLFLAARDKNINAPFPPLPSARATDYYINAGVDIFRGTYMRGVGGSTWHWAGSVLRFRPSDFRMRSRFGVGLDWPISYQQLEPFYDEAEQALGVAGSNTETWGAPRKSHYPMPPIPPTYLDSVVAGVLGPLGMSLGIFPQARNSIFYDERPQCCGSASCVPLCPIGAKYDASVHATKAEQAGARLETDAVVYRLETDDSRRISAVFFRRPDGSAGSAKARIVVLAANAVETPKLLLMSRHDRMPKGVANSSDTVGRYLMSQIDQVTRG
;
A
#
# COMPACT_ATOMS: atom_id res chain seq x y z
N MET A 1 -16.56 22.20 -17.03
CA MET A 1 -16.91 21.16 -18.01
C MET A 1 -16.59 19.81 -17.37
N SER A 2 -17.48 18.83 -17.50
CA SER A 2 -17.24 17.49 -16.96
C SER A 2 -16.16 16.79 -17.81
N ALA A 3 -15.08 16.35 -17.21
CA ALA A 3 -14.03 15.61 -17.91
C ALA A 3 -14.54 14.18 -18.19
N HIS A 4 -14.45 13.77 -19.47
CA HIS A 4 -14.71 12.39 -19.88
C HIS A 4 -13.39 11.77 -20.34
N LEU A 5 -12.94 10.73 -19.65
CA LEU A 5 -11.66 10.06 -19.90
C LEU A 5 -11.90 8.63 -20.40
N GLU A 6 -11.01 8.14 -21.26
CA GLU A 6 -11.06 6.77 -21.77
C GLU A 6 -9.67 6.12 -21.71
N ALA A 7 -9.65 4.84 -21.35
CA ALA A 7 -8.44 4.02 -21.28
C ALA A 7 -8.78 2.54 -21.54
N ASP A 8 -7.77 1.69 -21.70
CA ASP A 8 -7.94 0.24 -21.70
C ASP A 8 -8.17 -0.26 -20.29
N VAL A 9 -7.43 0.33 -19.32
CA VAL A 9 -7.49 0.00 -17.91
C VAL A 9 -7.53 1.26 -17.07
N ILE A 10 -8.46 1.33 -16.11
CA ILE A 10 -8.46 2.32 -15.03
C ILE A 10 -7.93 1.66 -13.77
N VAL A 11 -6.98 2.31 -13.10
CA VAL A 11 -6.47 1.93 -11.77
C VAL A 11 -6.88 3.00 -10.77
N VAL A 12 -7.66 2.62 -9.76
CA VAL A 12 -8.11 3.52 -8.70
C VAL A 12 -7.18 3.41 -7.50
N GLY A 13 -6.39 4.46 -7.26
CA GLY A 13 -5.36 4.55 -6.23
C GLY A 13 -3.96 4.23 -6.76
N SER A 14 -2.98 5.07 -6.41
CA SER A 14 -1.56 4.94 -6.77
C SER A 14 -0.67 4.52 -5.59
N GLY A 15 -1.22 3.80 -4.62
CA GLY A 15 -0.45 3.09 -3.59
C GLY A 15 0.38 1.95 -4.19
N VAL A 16 1.04 1.15 -3.35
CA VAL A 16 1.98 0.10 -3.82
C VAL A 16 1.36 -0.84 -4.85
N ALA A 17 0.16 -1.36 -4.62
CA ALA A 17 -0.48 -2.29 -5.55
C ALA A 17 -0.88 -1.59 -6.86
N GLY A 18 -1.53 -0.42 -6.77
CA GLY A 18 -1.99 0.30 -7.95
C GLY A 18 -0.86 0.76 -8.85
N SER A 19 0.21 1.32 -8.28
CA SER A 19 1.36 1.79 -9.05
C SER A 19 2.11 0.64 -9.74
N LEU A 20 2.32 -0.49 -9.05
CA LEU A 20 2.96 -1.67 -9.63
C LEU A 20 2.14 -2.24 -10.81
N ILE A 21 0.83 -2.41 -10.61
CA ILE A 21 -0.06 -2.91 -11.67
C ILE A 21 -0.08 -1.93 -12.85
N ALA A 22 -0.22 -0.63 -12.58
CA ALA A 22 -0.24 0.39 -13.63
C ALA A 22 1.05 0.41 -14.45
N TRP A 23 2.20 0.31 -13.77
CA TRP A 23 3.50 0.23 -14.45
C TRP A 23 3.60 -1.00 -15.37
N ARG A 24 3.29 -2.20 -14.86
CA ARG A 24 3.35 -3.45 -15.66
C ARG A 24 2.40 -3.41 -16.86
N LEU A 25 1.20 -2.86 -16.69
CA LEU A 25 0.23 -2.72 -17.78
C LEU A 25 0.67 -1.68 -18.83
N ALA A 26 1.27 -0.57 -18.38
CA ALA A 26 1.81 0.45 -19.29
C ALA A 26 3.03 -0.06 -20.08
N GLU A 27 3.92 -0.85 -19.43
CA GLU A 27 5.02 -1.55 -20.13
C GLU A 27 4.48 -2.49 -21.21
N ALA A 28 3.35 -3.16 -20.96
CA ALA A 28 2.64 -3.97 -21.94
C ALA A 28 1.87 -3.16 -23.00
N LYS A 29 2.08 -1.83 -23.05
CA LYS A 29 1.52 -0.90 -24.04
C LYS A 29 0.00 -0.73 -23.99
N LEU A 30 -0.62 -1.05 -22.86
CA LEU A 30 -2.01 -0.72 -22.62
C LEU A 30 -2.14 0.77 -22.28
N LYS A 31 -3.25 1.39 -22.68
CA LYS A 31 -3.61 2.74 -22.24
C LYS A 31 -4.12 2.67 -20.81
N VAL A 32 -3.28 3.07 -19.85
CA VAL A 32 -3.58 3.04 -18.43
C VAL A 32 -3.93 4.43 -17.92
N LEU A 33 -5.04 4.55 -17.21
CA LEU A 33 -5.43 5.75 -16.47
C LEU A 33 -5.39 5.43 -14.97
N ILE A 34 -4.58 6.15 -14.23
CA ILE A 34 -4.54 6.09 -12.76
C ILE A 34 -5.35 7.27 -12.22
N LEU A 35 -6.30 7.00 -11.31
CA LEU A 35 -7.05 8.01 -10.58
C LEU A 35 -6.62 7.97 -9.12
N ASP A 36 -5.92 9.00 -8.65
CA ASP A 36 -5.53 9.11 -7.23
C ASP A 36 -6.33 10.20 -6.53
N ALA A 37 -6.73 9.92 -5.29
CA ALA A 37 -7.57 10.80 -4.50
C ALA A 37 -6.85 12.04 -3.95
N GLY A 38 -5.52 12.07 -4.00
CA GLY A 38 -4.74 13.19 -3.47
C GLY A 38 -3.68 13.72 -4.43
N PRO A 39 -2.90 14.71 -4.00
CA PRO A 39 -1.91 15.39 -4.81
C PRO A 39 -0.63 14.55 -4.99
N ARG A 40 0.24 15.03 -5.87
CA ARG A 40 1.65 14.64 -5.87
C ARG A 40 2.35 15.20 -4.64
N ILE A 41 3.26 14.42 -4.12
CA ILE A 41 4.06 14.80 -2.96
C ILE A 41 5.48 15.07 -3.44
N ASP A 42 5.94 16.30 -3.24
CA ASP A 42 7.34 16.65 -3.40
C ASP A 42 8.11 16.28 -2.13
N ARG A 43 9.12 15.41 -2.28
CA ARG A 43 9.94 14.94 -1.14
C ARG A 43 10.72 16.08 -0.47
N THR A 44 11.23 17.03 -1.26
CA THR A 44 12.02 18.13 -0.75
C THR A 44 11.16 19.05 0.11
N GLU A 45 9.96 19.39 -0.36
CA GLU A 45 9.03 20.21 0.41
C GLU A 45 8.51 19.47 1.65
N ALA A 46 8.21 18.17 1.52
CA ALA A 46 7.82 17.34 2.67
C ALA A 46 8.93 17.30 3.73
N LEU A 47 10.20 17.20 3.31
CA LEU A 47 11.35 17.23 4.22
C LEU A 47 11.51 18.60 4.89
N LYS A 48 11.39 19.70 4.16
CA LYS A 48 11.44 21.06 4.73
C LYS A 48 10.39 21.24 5.82
N LEU A 49 9.16 20.83 5.55
CA LEU A 49 8.07 20.91 6.52
C LEU A 49 8.31 20.01 7.74
N PHE A 50 8.81 18.80 7.52
CA PHE A 50 9.21 17.91 8.61
C PHE A 50 10.31 18.51 9.48
N LEU A 51 11.35 19.10 8.88
CA LEU A 51 12.44 19.75 9.61
C LEU A 51 11.99 21.00 10.35
N ALA A 52 11.03 21.75 9.79
CA ALA A 52 10.44 22.92 10.41
C ALA A 52 9.42 22.58 11.50
N ALA A 53 8.89 21.37 11.55
CA ALA A 53 7.93 20.95 12.56
C ALA A 53 8.53 21.10 13.97
N ARG A 54 7.79 21.77 14.84
CA ARG A 54 8.22 22.04 16.23
C ARG A 54 8.30 20.75 17.06
N ASP A 55 7.34 19.87 16.85
CA ASP A 55 7.30 18.52 17.40
C ASP A 55 7.63 17.51 16.31
N LYS A 56 8.76 16.84 16.44
CA LYS A 56 9.24 15.87 15.46
C LYS A 56 8.90 14.42 15.81
N ASN A 57 7.85 14.22 16.56
CA ASN A 57 7.33 12.88 16.82
C ASN A 57 6.64 12.30 15.59
N ILE A 58 6.36 10.99 15.63
CA ILE A 58 5.72 10.25 14.53
C ILE A 58 4.34 10.80 14.13
N ASN A 59 3.67 11.51 15.03
CA ASN A 59 2.35 12.09 14.82
C ASN A 59 2.41 13.58 14.44
N ALA A 60 3.60 14.15 14.28
CA ALA A 60 3.73 15.54 13.91
C ALA A 60 3.05 15.81 12.55
N PRO A 61 2.23 16.87 12.43
CA PRO A 61 1.58 17.21 11.19
C PRO A 61 2.61 17.75 10.18
N PHE A 62 2.94 16.94 9.19
CA PHE A 62 3.74 17.35 8.03
C PHE A 62 3.31 16.53 6.81
N PRO A 63 3.42 17.03 5.60
CA PRO A 63 3.26 16.20 4.43
C PRO A 63 4.34 15.10 4.40
N PRO A 64 4.02 13.90 4.02
CA PRO A 64 2.74 13.49 3.45
C PRO A 64 1.76 12.86 4.45
N LEU A 65 1.82 13.19 5.72
CA LEU A 65 0.87 12.61 6.67
C LEU A 65 -0.57 12.99 6.32
N PRO A 66 -1.53 12.09 6.65
CA PRO A 66 -2.94 12.43 6.56
C PRO A 66 -3.21 13.70 7.36
N SER A 67 -4.24 14.42 6.93
CA SER A 67 -4.76 15.51 7.74
C SER A 67 -4.89 15.07 9.20
N ALA A 68 -4.48 15.92 10.12
CA ALA A 68 -4.67 15.70 11.55
C ALA A 68 -6.16 15.51 11.93
N ARG A 69 -7.06 15.83 11.00
CA ARG A 69 -8.50 15.63 11.12
C ARG A 69 -8.89 14.34 10.39
N ALA A 70 -9.04 13.25 11.14
CA ALA A 70 -9.55 11.98 10.60
C ALA A 70 -10.89 12.15 9.86
N THR A 71 -11.69 13.13 10.25
CA THR A 71 -12.97 13.51 9.62
C THR A 71 -12.85 13.95 8.16
N ASP A 72 -11.66 14.32 7.69
CA ASP A 72 -11.45 14.67 6.29
C ASP A 72 -11.54 13.43 5.37
N TYR A 73 -11.36 12.24 5.91
CA TYR A 73 -11.37 10.98 5.17
C TYR A 73 -12.54 10.07 5.54
N TYR A 74 -12.93 10.03 6.81
CA TYR A 74 -14.00 9.15 7.31
C TYR A 74 -14.62 9.71 8.60
N ILE A 75 -15.83 9.25 8.88
CA ILE A 75 -16.53 9.52 10.14
C ILE A 75 -16.62 8.20 10.90
N ASN A 76 -16.14 8.19 12.14
CA ASN A 76 -16.34 7.06 13.04
C ASN A 76 -17.77 7.12 13.61
N ALA A 77 -18.61 6.17 13.23
CA ALA A 77 -20.01 6.11 13.66
C ALA A 77 -20.31 4.88 14.55
N GLY A 78 -19.35 3.97 14.73
CA GLY A 78 -19.50 2.75 15.52
C GLY A 78 -18.94 2.89 16.94
N VAL A 79 -19.15 1.86 17.74
CA VAL A 79 -18.58 1.75 19.10
C VAL A 79 -17.06 1.52 19.06
N ASP A 80 -16.59 0.83 18.03
CA ASP A 80 -15.17 0.61 17.78
C ASP A 80 -14.60 1.73 16.92
N ILE A 81 -13.72 2.53 17.51
CA ILE A 81 -13.11 3.67 16.84
C ILE A 81 -11.97 3.16 15.94
N PHE A 82 -12.13 3.33 14.63
CA PHE A 82 -11.04 3.13 13.69
C PHE A 82 -9.96 4.20 13.89
N ARG A 83 -8.75 3.76 14.18
CA ARG A 83 -7.58 4.63 14.41
C ARG A 83 -6.51 4.46 13.35
N GLY A 84 -6.82 3.77 12.27
CA GLY A 84 -5.88 3.57 11.18
C GLY A 84 -5.56 4.88 10.48
N THR A 85 -4.29 5.09 10.22
CA THR A 85 -3.81 6.23 9.44
C THR A 85 -3.53 5.76 8.02
N TYR A 86 -4.19 6.36 7.05
CA TYR A 86 -3.83 6.24 5.65
C TYR A 86 -3.85 7.63 5.02
N MET A 87 -3.10 7.82 3.95
CA MET A 87 -3.05 9.11 3.29
C MET A 87 -3.56 9.03 1.86
N ARG A 88 -4.09 10.13 1.38
CA ARG A 88 -4.46 10.35 -0.01
C ARG A 88 -3.34 11.15 -0.67
N GLY A 89 -2.73 10.58 -1.69
CA GLY A 89 -1.64 11.18 -2.44
C GLY A 89 -0.88 10.13 -3.24
N VAL A 90 -0.19 10.57 -4.27
CA VAL A 90 0.59 9.69 -5.13
C VAL A 90 1.65 8.94 -4.32
N GLY A 91 1.59 7.62 -4.36
CA GLY A 91 2.39 6.75 -3.51
C GLY A 91 1.67 6.22 -2.25
N GLY A 92 0.56 6.85 -1.86
CA GLY A 92 -0.27 6.41 -0.73
C GLY A 92 0.50 6.29 0.59
N SER A 93 0.02 5.44 1.47
CA SER A 93 0.58 5.27 2.82
C SER A 93 2.02 4.73 2.87
N THR A 94 2.60 4.34 1.71
CA THR A 94 4.02 3.94 1.65
C THR A 94 4.99 5.10 1.93
N TRP A 95 4.54 6.33 1.88
CA TRP A 95 5.33 7.47 2.32
C TRP A 95 5.72 7.39 3.80
N HIS A 96 4.78 7.00 4.66
CA HIS A 96 4.98 6.98 6.12
C HIS A 96 5.03 5.56 6.72
N TRP A 97 5.06 4.48 5.93
CA TRP A 97 5.25 3.12 6.44
C TRP A 97 6.69 2.85 6.89
N ALA A 98 6.89 1.81 7.67
CA ALA A 98 8.23 1.42 8.12
C ALA A 98 9.07 0.72 7.03
N GLY A 99 8.45 0.28 5.95
CA GLY A 99 9.09 -0.48 4.88
C GLY A 99 9.22 -1.97 5.18
N SER A 100 8.57 -2.47 6.22
CA SER A 100 8.60 -3.89 6.58
C SER A 100 7.82 -4.73 5.57
N VAL A 101 8.44 -5.77 5.03
CA VAL A 101 7.87 -6.60 3.94
C VAL A 101 8.06 -8.08 4.27
N LEU A 102 7.11 -8.62 5.03
CA LEU A 102 7.04 -10.05 5.32
C LEU A 102 6.09 -10.75 4.35
N ARG A 103 6.48 -11.93 3.88
CA ARG A 103 5.54 -12.84 3.22
C ARG A 103 4.62 -13.46 4.27
N PHE A 104 3.36 -13.65 3.91
CA PHE A 104 2.48 -14.51 4.70
C PHE A 104 3.04 -15.93 4.73
N ARG A 105 2.89 -16.60 5.88
CA ARG A 105 3.25 -18.01 6.01
C ARG A 105 2.20 -18.89 5.32
N PRO A 106 2.55 -20.11 4.89
CA PRO A 106 1.57 -21.06 4.34
C PRO A 106 0.35 -21.29 5.27
N SER A 107 0.54 -21.19 6.58
CA SER A 107 -0.53 -21.29 7.58
C SER A 107 -1.57 -20.16 7.49
N ASP A 108 -1.17 -18.96 7.07
CA ASP A 108 -2.05 -17.79 7.02
C ASP A 108 -3.11 -17.93 5.91
N PHE A 109 -2.83 -18.76 4.90
CA PHE A 109 -3.79 -19.10 3.86
C PHE A 109 -4.80 -20.18 4.29
N ARG A 110 -4.64 -20.76 5.48
CA ARG A 110 -5.43 -21.87 6.02
C ARG A 110 -5.94 -21.60 7.43
N MET A 111 -6.35 -20.38 7.67
CA MET A 111 -6.77 -19.93 9.01
C MET A 111 -7.96 -20.75 9.53
N ARG A 112 -8.98 -20.97 8.71
CA ARG A 112 -10.18 -21.72 9.11
C ARG A 112 -9.87 -23.19 9.33
N SER A 113 -9.25 -23.85 8.35
CA SER A 113 -8.97 -25.30 8.44
C SER A 113 -7.92 -25.64 9.48
N ARG A 114 -6.97 -24.74 9.76
CA ARG A 114 -5.86 -25.00 10.67
C ARG A 114 -6.10 -24.54 12.12
N PHE A 115 -6.77 -23.40 12.28
CA PHE A 115 -6.93 -22.75 13.59
C PHE A 115 -8.38 -22.53 13.99
N GLY A 116 -9.36 -22.89 13.16
CA GLY A 116 -10.78 -22.75 13.43
C GLY A 116 -11.31 -21.30 13.32
N VAL A 117 -10.47 -20.33 12.92
CA VAL A 117 -10.82 -18.90 12.86
C VAL A 117 -10.77 -18.35 11.43
N GLY A 118 -11.51 -17.29 11.15
CA GLY A 118 -11.52 -16.63 9.86
C GLY A 118 -12.00 -17.53 8.73
N LEU A 119 -11.39 -17.38 7.56
CA LEU A 119 -11.65 -18.16 6.35
C LEU A 119 -10.33 -18.62 5.74
N ASP A 120 -10.35 -19.75 5.02
CA ASP A 120 -9.23 -20.14 4.17
C ASP A 120 -9.23 -19.29 2.91
N TRP A 121 -8.04 -18.91 2.45
CA TRP A 121 -7.88 -18.24 1.17
C TRP A 121 -8.12 -19.24 0.03
N PRO A 122 -8.72 -18.80 -1.11
CA PRO A 122 -8.96 -19.67 -2.27
C PRO A 122 -7.66 -20.02 -3.03
N ILE A 123 -6.54 -19.46 -2.63
CA ILE A 123 -5.20 -19.66 -3.19
C ILE A 123 -4.25 -20.17 -2.11
N SER A 124 -3.13 -20.74 -2.52
CA SER A 124 -2.07 -21.21 -1.63
C SER A 124 -0.85 -20.30 -1.65
N TYR A 125 0.02 -20.46 -0.64
CA TYR A 125 1.32 -19.81 -0.63
C TYR A 125 2.15 -20.14 -1.89
N GLN A 126 2.17 -21.41 -2.31
CA GLN A 126 2.94 -21.88 -3.46
C GLN A 126 2.50 -21.21 -4.77
N GLN A 127 1.22 -20.90 -4.89
CA GLN A 127 0.69 -20.15 -6.05
C GLN A 127 1.12 -18.69 -6.03
N LEU A 128 1.29 -18.07 -4.84
CA LEU A 128 1.74 -16.69 -4.69
C LEU A 128 3.26 -16.53 -4.65
N GLU A 129 4.00 -17.56 -4.32
CA GLU A 129 5.46 -17.48 -4.12
C GLU A 129 6.21 -16.80 -5.30
N PRO A 130 5.94 -17.13 -6.59
CA PRO A 130 6.59 -16.45 -7.71
C PRO A 130 6.30 -14.93 -7.75
N PHE A 131 5.08 -14.55 -7.41
CA PHE A 131 4.67 -13.13 -7.39
C PHE A 131 5.25 -12.36 -6.20
N TYR A 132 5.50 -13.03 -5.07
CA TYR A 132 6.29 -12.45 -3.99
C TYR A 132 7.71 -12.15 -4.44
N ASP A 133 8.35 -13.07 -5.18
CA ASP A 133 9.69 -12.87 -5.72
C ASP A 133 9.73 -11.64 -6.66
N GLU A 134 8.79 -11.54 -7.60
CA GLU A 134 8.67 -10.39 -8.50
C GLU A 134 8.43 -9.07 -7.74
N ALA A 135 7.55 -9.08 -6.74
CA ALA A 135 7.25 -7.89 -5.94
C ALA A 135 8.46 -7.45 -5.11
N GLU A 136 9.18 -8.39 -4.48
CA GLU A 136 10.40 -8.09 -3.73
C GLU A 136 11.50 -7.48 -4.61
N GLN A 137 11.66 -7.98 -5.84
CA GLN A 137 12.58 -7.40 -6.82
C GLN A 137 12.14 -5.98 -7.20
N ALA A 138 10.87 -5.78 -7.53
CA ALA A 138 10.35 -4.48 -7.93
C ALA A 138 10.46 -3.43 -6.82
N LEU A 139 10.17 -3.80 -5.59
CA LEU A 139 10.26 -2.91 -4.43
C LEU A 139 11.71 -2.63 -3.99
N GLY A 140 12.63 -3.55 -4.31
CA GLY A 140 13.98 -3.54 -3.75
C GLY A 140 13.95 -3.90 -2.27
N VAL A 141 13.73 -5.19 -1.97
CA VAL A 141 13.69 -5.67 -0.59
C VAL A 141 15.07 -6.14 -0.16
N ALA A 142 15.58 -5.57 0.93
CA ALA A 142 16.77 -6.03 1.62
C ALA A 142 16.39 -7.06 2.70
N GLY A 143 17.04 -8.23 2.69
CA GLY A 143 16.74 -9.28 3.65
C GLY A 143 17.84 -10.31 3.78
N SER A 144 17.79 -11.11 4.85
CA SER A 144 18.75 -12.19 5.10
C SER A 144 18.26 -13.48 4.42
N ASN A 145 19.16 -14.09 3.66
CA ASN A 145 18.91 -15.39 3.02
C ASN A 145 19.21 -16.59 3.93
N THR A 146 19.69 -16.34 5.14
CA THR A 146 20.01 -17.36 6.14
C THR A 146 18.96 -17.47 7.25
N GLU A 147 18.03 -16.53 7.32
CA GLU A 147 16.94 -16.57 8.30
C GLU A 147 15.91 -17.64 7.95
N THR A 148 15.53 -18.43 8.95
CA THR A 148 14.58 -19.56 8.79
C THR A 148 13.22 -19.34 9.46
N TRP A 149 13.06 -18.24 10.19
CA TRP A 149 11.85 -17.95 10.95
C TRP A 149 10.68 -17.42 10.12
N GLY A 150 10.95 -16.91 8.93
CA GLY A 150 9.95 -16.38 8.00
C GLY A 150 9.17 -17.45 7.22
N ALA A 151 8.45 -17.02 6.19
CA ALA A 151 7.87 -17.93 5.21
C ALA A 151 8.98 -18.62 4.38
N PRO A 152 8.79 -19.88 3.95
CA PRO A 152 9.75 -20.54 3.08
C PRO A 152 9.92 -19.76 1.78
N ARG A 153 11.12 -19.77 1.21
CA ARG A 153 11.42 -19.08 -0.03
C ARG A 153 12.41 -19.87 -0.87
N LYS A 154 12.28 -19.77 -2.18
CA LYS A 154 13.21 -20.43 -3.14
C LYS A 154 14.22 -19.44 -3.72
N SER A 155 13.87 -18.18 -3.79
CA SER A 155 14.72 -17.11 -4.33
C SER A 155 15.43 -16.32 -3.22
N HIS A 156 16.56 -15.70 -3.57
CA HIS A 156 17.25 -14.76 -2.70
C HIS A 156 16.58 -13.38 -2.72
N TYR A 157 16.74 -12.62 -1.64
CA TYR A 157 16.40 -11.21 -1.64
C TYR A 157 17.26 -10.44 -2.65
N PRO A 158 16.72 -9.38 -3.31
CA PRO A 158 17.50 -8.60 -4.27
C PRO A 158 18.69 -7.85 -3.66
N MET A 159 18.64 -7.61 -2.35
CA MET A 159 19.72 -6.92 -1.64
C MET A 159 20.06 -7.64 -0.32
N PRO A 160 21.32 -7.53 0.14
CA PRO A 160 21.71 -8.02 1.46
C PRO A 160 20.90 -7.30 2.55
N PRO A 161 20.80 -7.88 3.76
CA PRO A 161 20.03 -7.28 4.84
C PRO A 161 20.60 -5.92 5.26
N ILE A 162 19.73 -5.06 5.79
CA ILE A 162 20.19 -3.85 6.51
C ILE A 162 21.01 -4.31 7.73
N PRO A 163 22.23 -3.81 7.92
CA PRO A 163 23.05 -4.21 9.04
C PRO A 163 22.37 -3.94 10.39
N PRO A 164 22.51 -4.82 11.38
CA PRO A 164 22.05 -4.59 12.72
C PRO A 164 22.67 -3.29 13.30
N THR A 165 21.91 -2.59 14.12
CA THR A 165 22.44 -1.46 14.88
C THR A 165 23.27 -1.95 16.08
N TYR A 166 24.02 -1.02 16.71
CA TYR A 166 24.71 -1.33 17.96
C TYR A 166 23.73 -1.85 19.04
N LEU A 167 22.56 -1.24 19.14
CA LEU A 167 21.52 -1.68 20.10
C LEU A 167 21.05 -3.09 19.80
N ASP A 168 20.83 -3.44 18.54
CA ASP A 168 20.45 -4.82 18.14
C ASP A 168 21.51 -5.82 18.57
N SER A 169 22.79 -5.46 18.45
CA SER A 169 23.93 -6.31 18.88
C SER A 169 23.94 -6.51 20.39
N VAL A 170 23.70 -5.46 21.16
CA VAL A 170 23.58 -5.53 22.62
C VAL A 170 22.42 -6.43 23.04
N VAL A 171 21.25 -6.24 22.44
CA VAL A 171 20.06 -7.04 22.73
C VAL A 171 20.28 -8.50 22.34
N ALA A 172 20.90 -8.77 21.19
CA ALA A 172 21.25 -10.13 20.77
C ALA A 172 22.19 -10.82 21.76
N GLY A 173 23.16 -10.10 22.32
CA GLY A 173 24.09 -10.60 23.35
C GLY A 173 23.38 -10.99 24.65
N VAL A 174 22.32 -10.28 25.02
CA VAL A 174 21.50 -10.60 26.21
C VAL A 174 20.55 -11.77 25.92
N LEU A 175 19.96 -11.82 24.75
CA LEU A 175 18.96 -12.84 24.38
C LEU A 175 19.58 -14.21 24.08
N GLY A 176 20.79 -14.22 23.49
CA GLY A 176 21.48 -15.45 23.10
C GLY A 176 21.62 -16.50 24.21
N PRO A 177 22.13 -16.14 25.41
CA PRO A 177 22.21 -17.05 26.56
C PRO A 177 20.86 -17.60 27.04
N LEU A 178 19.76 -16.90 26.71
CA LEU A 178 18.39 -17.33 27.02
C LEU A 178 17.78 -18.24 25.95
N GLY A 179 18.57 -18.63 24.96
CA GLY A 179 18.10 -19.46 23.82
C GLY A 179 17.22 -18.71 22.83
N MET A 180 17.20 -17.37 22.87
CA MET A 180 16.44 -16.53 21.93
C MET A 180 17.38 -15.93 20.88
N SER A 181 16.90 -15.90 19.62
CA SER A 181 17.63 -15.29 18.50
C SER A 181 16.94 -14.01 18.04
N LEU A 182 17.73 -13.02 17.66
CA LEU A 182 17.26 -11.81 17.01
C LEU A 182 17.36 -11.99 15.50
N GLY A 183 16.22 -12.02 14.80
CA GLY A 183 16.18 -12.15 13.34
C GLY A 183 16.13 -10.79 12.63
N ILE A 184 16.70 -10.72 11.43
CA ILE A 184 16.70 -9.52 10.61
C ILE A 184 15.41 -9.44 9.80
N PHE A 185 14.65 -8.40 10.01
CA PHE A 185 13.40 -8.16 9.32
C PHE A 185 13.63 -7.71 7.86
N PRO A 186 13.00 -8.34 6.86
CA PRO A 186 13.10 -7.88 5.47
C PRO A 186 12.43 -6.52 5.29
N GLN A 187 13.10 -5.63 4.59
CA GLN A 187 12.65 -4.24 4.43
C GLN A 187 12.78 -3.77 2.98
N ALA A 188 11.76 -3.08 2.48
CA ALA A 188 11.83 -2.32 1.24
C ALA A 188 12.62 -1.02 1.46
N ARG A 189 13.90 -1.18 1.78
CA ARG A 189 14.86 -0.13 2.07
C ARG A 189 16.22 -0.53 1.53
N ASN A 190 16.81 0.30 0.73
CA ASN A 190 18.06 0.00 0.04
C ASN A 190 19.22 -0.19 1.01
N SER A 191 19.76 -1.37 1.11
CA SER A 191 21.02 -1.65 1.82
C SER A 191 22.28 -1.37 0.97
N ILE A 192 22.09 -1.30 -0.34
CA ILE A 192 23.06 -0.85 -1.36
C ILE A 192 22.32 0.05 -2.35
N PHE A 193 23.01 0.69 -3.30
CA PHE A 193 22.35 1.38 -4.40
C PHE A 193 21.53 0.38 -5.24
N TYR A 194 20.24 0.65 -5.44
CA TYR A 194 19.34 -0.23 -6.14
C TYR A 194 18.20 0.56 -6.78
N ASP A 195 17.87 0.25 -8.04
CA ASP A 195 16.73 0.84 -8.76
C ASP A 195 16.73 2.38 -8.67
N GLU A 196 17.87 3.00 -9.02
CA GLU A 196 18.12 4.44 -9.02
C GLU A 196 17.92 5.14 -7.66
N ARG A 197 17.76 4.39 -6.60
CA ARG A 197 17.61 4.88 -5.23
C ARG A 197 18.90 4.68 -4.42
N PRO A 198 19.29 5.67 -3.59
CA PRO A 198 20.52 5.59 -2.83
C PRO A 198 20.47 4.52 -1.74
N GLN A 199 21.63 4.14 -1.26
CA GLN A 199 21.78 3.35 -0.04
C GLN A 199 21.26 4.12 1.18
N CYS A 200 20.67 3.43 2.14
CA CYS A 200 20.21 3.99 3.41
C CYS A 200 21.37 4.62 4.19
N CYS A 201 21.21 5.85 4.62
CA CYS A 201 22.17 6.59 5.43
C CYS A 201 21.97 6.47 6.95
N GLY A 202 21.03 5.64 7.41
CA GLY A 202 20.79 5.44 8.84
C GLY A 202 20.10 6.62 9.56
N SER A 203 19.36 7.48 8.85
CA SER A 203 18.73 8.69 9.42
C SER A 203 17.69 8.43 10.52
N ALA A 204 17.29 7.17 10.75
CA ALA A 204 16.26 6.75 11.72
C ALA A 204 14.88 7.43 11.54
N SER A 205 14.66 8.13 10.42
CA SER A 205 13.40 8.84 10.12
C SER A 205 12.55 8.12 9.05
N CYS A 206 12.66 6.78 8.95
CA CYS A 206 11.86 6.01 8.00
C CYS A 206 10.35 6.24 8.18
N VAL A 207 9.93 6.38 9.42
CA VAL A 207 8.61 6.85 9.82
C VAL A 207 8.84 8.18 10.52
N PRO A 208 8.26 9.23 10.02
CA PRO A 208 7.25 9.34 8.98
C PRO A 208 7.78 9.56 7.55
N LEU A 209 9.06 9.89 7.34
CA LEU A 209 9.60 10.25 6.03
C LEU A 209 11.05 9.81 5.86
N CYS A 210 11.36 9.09 4.78
CA CYS A 210 12.73 8.87 4.36
C CYS A 210 13.25 10.09 3.60
N PRO A 211 14.27 10.82 4.11
CA PRO A 211 14.70 12.08 3.52
C PRO A 211 15.34 11.93 2.14
N ILE A 212 15.97 10.78 1.88
CA ILE A 212 16.74 10.53 0.66
C ILE A 212 16.10 9.53 -0.29
N GLY A 213 14.92 8.98 0.05
CA GLY A 213 14.25 7.99 -0.80
C GLY A 213 14.87 6.59 -0.81
N ALA A 214 15.77 6.27 0.11
CA ALA A 214 16.32 4.91 0.24
C ALA A 214 15.25 3.89 0.65
N LYS A 215 14.29 4.30 1.49
CA LYS A 215 13.08 3.52 1.74
C LYS A 215 12.13 3.68 0.57
N TYR A 216 11.61 2.57 0.07
CA TYR A 216 10.63 2.56 -1.01
C TYR A 216 9.34 3.30 -0.60
N ASP A 217 8.84 4.10 -1.51
CA ASP A 217 7.46 4.55 -1.56
C ASP A 217 6.94 4.41 -3.00
N ALA A 218 5.64 4.22 -3.15
CA ALA A 218 5.06 3.84 -4.44
C ALA A 218 5.04 4.97 -5.48
N SER A 219 5.46 6.19 -5.15
CA SER A 219 5.67 7.25 -6.14
C SER A 219 6.73 6.85 -7.17
N VAL A 220 7.68 5.99 -6.79
CA VAL A 220 8.67 5.39 -7.71
C VAL A 220 7.97 4.68 -8.87
N HIS A 221 7.06 3.75 -8.57
CA HIS A 221 6.35 3.01 -9.62
C HIS A 221 5.25 3.82 -10.29
N ALA A 222 4.66 4.81 -9.62
CA ALA A 222 3.76 5.76 -10.26
C ALA A 222 4.51 6.54 -11.36
N THR A 223 5.73 7.02 -11.07
CA THR A 223 6.59 7.69 -12.05
C THR A 223 6.99 6.74 -13.19
N LYS A 224 7.40 5.51 -12.89
CA LYS A 224 7.72 4.51 -13.93
C LYS A 224 6.51 4.19 -14.81
N ALA A 225 5.31 4.14 -14.24
CA ALA A 225 4.08 3.94 -15.02
C ALA A 225 3.86 5.08 -16.02
N GLU A 226 4.05 6.34 -15.59
CA GLU A 226 3.93 7.50 -16.47
C GLU A 226 5.01 7.51 -17.55
N GLN A 227 6.25 7.19 -17.21
CA GLN A 227 7.35 7.05 -18.18
C GLN A 227 7.06 5.96 -19.23
N ALA A 228 6.33 4.90 -18.84
CA ALA A 228 5.88 3.86 -19.75
C ALA A 228 4.61 4.24 -20.55
N GLY A 229 4.01 5.42 -20.29
CA GLY A 229 2.88 5.96 -21.03
C GLY A 229 1.54 5.95 -20.28
N ALA A 230 1.50 5.60 -19.00
CA ALA A 230 0.28 5.75 -18.20
C ALA A 230 -0.04 7.24 -17.96
N ARG A 231 -1.34 7.55 -17.90
CA ARG A 231 -1.83 8.86 -17.48
C ARG A 231 -2.19 8.81 -16.01
N LEU A 232 -1.69 9.72 -15.20
CA LEU A 232 -2.03 9.87 -13.79
C LEU A 232 -2.83 11.17 -13.58
N GLU A 233 -4.04 11.04 -13.06
CA GLU A 233 -4.90 12.13 -12.59
C GLU A 233 -4.86 12.18 -11.08
N THR A 234 -4.38 13.28 -10.53
CA THR A 234 -4.33 13.58 -9.10
C THR A 234 -5.60 14.30 -8.65
N ASP A 235 -5.83 14.34 -7.33
CA ASP A 235 -6.99 14.99 -6.73
C ASP A 235 -8.32 14.51 -7.34
N ALA A 236 -8.36 13.25 -7.76
CA ALA A 236 -9.49 12.61 -8.42
C ALA A 236 -10.12 11.57 -7.50
N VAL A 237 -10.93 12.01 -6.55
CA VAL A 237 -11.60 11.14 -5.57
C VAL A 237 -12.69 10.34 -6.26
N VAL A 238 -12.44 9.07 -6.51
CA VAL A 238 -13.46 8.14 -7.05
C VAL A 238 -14.50 7.87 -5.98
N TYR A 239 -15.75 8.15 -6.29
CA TYR A 239 -16.84 8.04 -5.33
C TYR A 239 -17.98 7.09 -5.75
N ARG A 240 -18.03 6.70 -7.03
CA ARG A 240 -19.08 5.81 -7.55
C ARG A 240 -18.59 5.03 -8.76
N LEU A 241 -18.99 3.76 -8.79
CA LEU A 241 -18.89 2.85 -9.94
C LEU A 241 -20.29 2.63 -10.49
N GLU A 242 -20.44 2.68 -11.81
CA GLU A 242 -21.66 2.36 -12.51
C GLU A 242 -21.51 1.04 -13.26
N THR A 243 -22.57 0.26 -13.35
CA THR A 243 -22.56 -1.00 -14.09
C THR A 243 -23.56 -0.99 -15.24
N ASP A 244 -23.25 -1.71 -16.28
CA ASP A 244 -24.17 -2.00 -17.38
C ASP A 244 -25.14 -3.16 -17.03
N ASP A 245 -25.98 -3.53 -18.00
CA ASP A 245 -26.94 -4.62 -17.86
C ASP A 245 -26.28 -5.98 -17.65
N SER A 246 -25.04 -6.16 -18.11
CA SER A 246 -24.23 -7.37 -17.91
C SER A 246 -23.49 -7.37 -16.56
N ARG A 247 -23.75 -6.39 -15.69
CA ARG A 247 -23.10 -6.19 -14.39
C ARG A 247 -21.58 -5.90 -14.49
N ARG A 248 -21.11 -5.42 -15.64
CA ARG A 248 -19.73 -4.94 -15.83
C ARG A 248 -19.66 -3.46 -15.49
N ILE A 249 -18.53 -3.01 -14.97
CA ILE A 249 -18.32 -1.58 -14.73
C ILE A 249 -18.34 -0.85 -16.07
N SER A 250 -19.28 0.07 -16.23
CA SER A 250 -19.48 0.89 -17.42
C SER A 250 -18.90 2.28 -17.28
N ALA A 251 -18.79 2.79 -16.04
CA ALA A 251 -18.18 4.09 -15.75
C ALA A 251 -17.65 4.17 -14.32
N VAL A 252 -16.59 4.98 -14.16
CA VAL A 252 -15.99 5.36 -12.88
C VAL A 252 -16.19 6.87 -12.73
N PHE A 253 -16.85 7.30 -11.65
CA PHE A 253 -17.09 8.72 -11.37
C PHE A 253 -16.14 9.23 -10.30
N PHE A 254 -15.55 10.39 -10.54
CA PHE A 254 -14.66 11.05 -9.59
C PHE A 254 -15.03 12.51 -9.40
N ARG A 255 -14.58 13.08 -8.29
CA ARG A 255 -14.75 14.48 -7.93
C ARG A 255 -13.42 15.08 -7.51
N ARG A 256 -13.21 16.33 -7.84
CA ARG A 256 -12.02 17.09 -7.46
C ARG A 256 -12.31 18.03 -6.28
N PRO A 257 -11.29 18.54 -5.58
CA PRO A 257 -11.46 19.45 -4.45
C PRO A 257 -12.19 20.74 -4.79
N ASP A 258 -12.08 21.24 -6.03
CA ASP A 258 -12.80 22.40 -6.55
C ASP A 258 -14.30 22.16 -6.78
N GLY A 259 -14.79 20.96 -6.47
CA GLY A 259 -16.17 20.54 -6.68
C GLY A 259 -16.50 20.06 -8.09
N SER A 260 -15.57 20.18 -9.05
CA SER A 260 -15.77 19.64 -10.40
C SER A 260 -15.87 18.13 -10.38
N ALA A 261 -16.69 17.57 -11.29
CA ALA A 261 -16.89 16.14 -11.43
C ALA A 261 -16.42 15.66 -12.81
N GLY A 262 -15.98 14.42 -12.87
CA GLY A 262 -15.58 13.75 -14.08
C GLY A 262 -16.01 12.30 -14.09
N SER A 263 -15.91 11.68 -15.26
CA SER A 263 -16.10 10.25 -15.43
C SER A 263 -15.01 9.65 -16.31
N ALA A 264 -14.75 8.38 -16.09
CA ALA A 264 -13.81 7.62 -16.91
C ALA A 264 -14.41 6.27 -17.30
N LYS A 265 -14.07 5.78 -18.49
CA LYS A 265 -14.50 4.49 -19.02
C LYS A 265 -13.29 3.64 -19.40
N ALA A 266 -13.36 2.35 -19.10
CA ALA A 266 -12.35 1.38 -19.52
C ALA A 266 -12.98 -0.02 -19.60
N ARG A 267 -12.28 -0.90 -20.31
CA ARG A 267 -12.64 -2.32 -20.36
C ARG A 267 -12.40 -3.03 -19.03
N ILE A 268 -11.39 -2.62 -18.28
CA ILE A 268 -11.00 -3.19 -16.98
C ILE A 268 -10.84 -2.05 -15.97
N VAL A 269 -11.35 -2.27 -14.76
CA VAL A 269 -11.17 -1.37 -13.62
C VAL A 269 -10.51 -2.13 -12.47
N VAL A 270 -9.35 -1.65 -12.04
CA VAL A 270 -8.60 -2.18 -10.92
C VAL A 270 -8.81 -1.26 -9.70
N LEU A 271 -9.34 -1.82 -8.62
CA LEU A 271 -9.53 -1.09 -7.36
C LEU A 271 -8.34 -1.36 -6.43
N ALA A 272 -7.53 -0.35 -6.21
CA ALA A 272 -6.32 -0.39 -5.38
C ALA A 272 -6.30 0.73 -4.31
N ALA A 273 -7.48 1.11 -3.83
CA ALA A 273 -7.71 2.24 -2.93
C ALA A 273 -7.59 1.86 -1.43
N ASN A 274 -6.76 0.89 -1.09
CA ASN A 274 -6.51 0.29 0.23
C ASN A 274 -7.68 -0.56 0.80
N ALA A 275 -7.44 -1.17 1.96
CA ALA A 275 -8.38 -2.11 2.61
C ALA A 275 -9.64 -1.43 3.19
N VAL A 276 -9.67 -0.10 3.32
CA VAL A 276 -10.81 0.67 3.83
C VAL A 276 -11.58 1.33 2.69
N GLU A 277 -10.89 2.06 1.82
CA GLU A 277 -11.53 2.84 0.76
C GLU A 277 -12.08 1.95 -0.37
N THR A 278 -11.44 0.82 -0.69
CA THR A 278 -11.94 -0.12 -1.70
C THR A 278 -13.32 -0.70 -1.34
N PRO A 279 -13.51 -1.35 -0.18
CA PRO A 279 -14.84 -1.84 0.19
C PRO A 279 -15.86 -0.70 0.39
N LYS A 280 -15.44 0.45 0.90
CA LYS A 280 -16.33 1.62 1.01
C LYS A 280 -16.86 2.05 -0.36
N LEU A 281 -15.98 2.17 -1.37
CA LEU A 281 -16.37 2.51 -2.73
C LEU A 281 -17.37 1.48 -3.32
N LEU A 282 -17.11 0.19 -3.13
CA LEU A 282 -18.01 -0.87 -3.59
C LEU A 282 -19.38 -0.77 -2.92
N LEU A 283 -19.43 -0.56 -1.62
CA LEU A 283 -20.68 -0.41 -0.86
C LEU A 283 -21.44 0.87 -1.21
N MET A 284 -20.75 1.98 -1.46
CA MET A 284 -21.36 3.25 -1.88
C MET A 284 -21.91 3.19 -3.30
N SER A 285 -21.41 2.30 -4.14
CA SER A 285 -21.83 2.13 -5.54
C SER A 285 -23.10 1.30 -5.68
N ARG A 286 -24.10 1.55 -4.80
CA ARG A 286 -25.40 0.90 -4.80
C ARG A 286 -26.31 1.48 -5.88
N HIS A 287 -27.11 0.60 -6.49
CA HIS A 287 -28.21 0.97 -7.39
C HIS A 287 -29.23 -0.19 -7.42
N ASP A 288 -30.35 -0.02 -8.11
CA ASP A 288 -31.48 -0.96 -8.08
C ASP A 288 -31.09 -2.43 -8.37
N ARG A 289 -30.18 -2.66 -9.29
CA ARG A 289 -29.70 -4.01 -9.64
C ARG A 289 -28.63 -4.56 -8.68
N MET A 290 -28.01 -3.69 -7.91
CA MET A 290 -26.98 -4.04 -6.92
C MET A 290 -27.25 -3.32 -5.58
N PRO A 291 -28.34 -3.65 -4.91
CA PRO A 291 -28.79 -2.92 -3.71
C PRO A 291 -27.83 -3.05 -2.53
N LYS A 292 -26.99 -4.08 -2.53
CA LYS A 292 -25.94 -4.29 -1.51
C LYS A 292 -24.58 -3.69 -1.88
N GLY A 293 -24.45 -3.06 -3.05
CA GLY A 293 -23.21 -2.54 -3.60
C GLY A 293 -22.62 -3.41 -4.71
N VAL A 294 -21.71 -2.84 -5.46
CA VAL A 294 -20.99 -3.53 -6.56
C VAL A 294 -20.13 -4.67 -5.99
N ALA A 295 -20.10 -5.80 -6.69
CA ALA A 295 -19.38 -7.02 -6.32
C ALA A 295 -19.75 -7.60 -4.94
N ASN A 296 -20.92 -7.28 -4.39
CA ASN A 296 -21.34 -7.67 -3.04
C ASN A 296 -22.57 -8.60 -3.00
N SER A 297 -22.71 -9.50 -3.96
CA SER A 297 -23.81 -10.47 -3.97
C SER A 297 -23.80 -11.41 -2.76
N SER A 298 -22.61 -11.74 -2.24
CA SER A 298 -22.42 -12.59 -1.06
C SER A 298 -22.54 -11.84 0.27
N ASP A 299 -22.72 -10.51 0.25
CA ASP A 299 -22.75 -9.66 1.44
C ASP A 299 -21.45 -9.70 2.30
N THR A 300 -20.31 -9.97 1.67
CA THR A 300 -19.01 -10.09 2.36
C THR A 300 -18.12 -8.85 2.21
N VAL A 301 -18.45 -7.93 1.30
CA VAL A 301 -17.68 -6.68 1.13
C VAL A 301 -17.77 -5.83 2.40
N GLY A 302 -16.61 -5.41 2.91
CA GLY A 302 -16.49 -4.63 4.15
C GLY A 302 -16.58 -5.46 5.43
N ARG A 303 -16.65 -6.79 5.32
CA ARG A 303 -16.62 -7.71 6.45
C ARG A 303 -15.26 -8.41 6.54
N TYR A 304 -14.98 -8.99 7.71
CA TYR A 304 -13.77 -9.81 7.95
C TYR A 304 -12.46 -9.05 7.74
N LEU A 305 -12.45 -7.74 8.02
CA LEU A 305 -11.18 -7.00 8.05
C LEU A 305 -10.28 -7.62 9.10
N MET A 306 -9.11 -8.08 8.68
CA MET A 306 -8.06 -8.57 9.56
C MET A 306 -6.86 -7.62 9.46
N SER A 307 -6.33 -7.22 10.61
CA SER A 307 -5.07 -6.51 10.74
C SER A 307 -4.02 -7.42 11.36
N GLN A 308 -2.76 -7.04 11.27
CA GLN A 308 -1.69 -7.70 12.00
C GLN A 308 -1.91 -7.49 13.51
N ILE A 309 -1.64 -8.54 14.29
CA ILE A 309 -1.67 -8.46 15.75
C ILE A 309 -0.26 -8.08 16.19
N ASP A 310 -0.13 -6.92 16.80
CA ASP A 310 1.11 -6.47 17.42
C ASP A 310 1.04 -6.71 18.94
N GLN A 311 2.05 -7.39 19.47
CA GLN A 311 2.29 -7.46 20.89
C GLN A 311 3.51 -6.61 21.23
N VAL A 312 3.29 -5.53 21.94
CA VAL A 312 4.37 -4.67 22.46
C VAL A 312 4.72 -5.09 23.86
N THR A 313 5.91 -5.62 24.06
CA THR A 313 6.48 -5.87 25.40
C THR A 313 7.34 -4.68 25.77
N ARG A 314 7.10 -4.11 26.95
CA ARG A 314 7.91 -3.05 27.53
C ARG A 314 8.61 -3.61 28.76
N GLY A 315 9.91 -3.50 28.82
CA GLY A 315 10.78 -3.79 29.95
C GLY A 315 11.20 -2.53 30.68
#